data_8b047753f657c3164dc44ad4bd4133ee
#
_entry.id   8b047753f657c3164dc44ad4bd4133ee
#
_cell.length_a   1.000
_cell.length_b   1.000
_cell.length_c   1.000
_cell.angle_alpha   90.00
_cell.angle_beta   90.00
_cell.angle_gamma   90.00
#
_symmetry.space_group_name_H-M   'P 1'
#
loop_
_entity.id
_entity.type
_entity.pdbx_description
1 polymer ?
#
loop_
_entity_poly.entity_id
_entity_poly.type
_entity_poly.pdbx_seq_one_letter_code
_entity_poly.pdbx_strand_id
1 'polypeptide(L)'
;MKSAVLVFPGINRERDMARALRLASGHEPAMVWHAETTLPKGTDLVVVPGGFSYGDYLRCGAIAARAPVMDAVRAFAAQGGLVLGVCNGFQILCEAGLLPGVLMRNARLKFICHDVHLRVERSDTPFTRGYNAGQVIRVPIAHGEGNYEADEETLKTLEGEGRVLYRYCSAEGSVDAHSNINGAAHSIAGIVNARGNVLGMMPHPENHVEDIMGCTDGRGLFAGLVAHLERAA
;
A
#
# COMPACT_ATOMS: atom_id res chain seq x y z
N MET A 1 -7.90 16.28 5.83
CA MET A 1 -6.72 15.59 5.27
C MET A 1 -6.50 16.04 3.84
N LYS A 2 -5.37 16.66 3.54
CA LYS A 2 -4.94 17.02 2.18
C LYS A 2 -4.06 15.89 1.64
N SER A 3 -4.48 15.26 0.57
CA SER A 3 -3.74 14.14 -0.03
C SER A 3 -3.26 14.43 -1.44
N ALA A 4 -2.13 13.85 -1.82
CA ALA A 4 -1.56 13.90 -3.16
C ALA A 4 -1.48 12.47 -3.72
N VAL A 5 -2.07 12.23 -4.88
CA VAL A 5 -2.02 10.96 -5.60
C VAL A 5 -1.07 11.10 -6.76
N LEU A 6 -0.03 10.27 -6.80
CA LEU A 6 0.96 10.30 -7.87
C LEU A 6 0.42 9.64 -9.14
N VAL A 7 0.73 10.24 -10.27
CA VAL A 7 0.32 9.75 -11.59
C VAL A 7 1.56 9.47 -12.44
N PHE A 8 1.74 8.20 -12.81
CA PHE A 8 2.80 7.76 -13.71
C PHE A 8 2.20 7.28 -15.04
N PRO A 9 2.94 7.31 -16.15
CA PRO A 9 2.51 6.64 -17.37
C PRO A 9 2.19 5.15 -17.10
N GLY A 10 0.99 4.68 -17.49
CA GLY A 10 0.56 3.30 -17.27
C GLY A 10 -0.08 3.00 -15.91
N ILE A 11 -0.13 3.97 -15.00
CA ILE A 11 -0.94 3.83 -13.79
C ILE A 11 -2.43 3.79 -14.16
N ASN A 12 -3.26 3.04 -13.45
CA ASN A 12 -4.68 2.89 -13.79
C ASN A 12 -5.62 2.81 -12.58
N ARG A 13 -5.09 2.97 -11.35
CA ARG A 13 -5.87 2.98 -10.10
C ARG A 13 -5.88 4.33 -9.39
N GLU A 14 -5.36 5.36 -10.04
CA GLU A 14 -5.31 6.71 -9.48
C GLU A 14 -6.71 7.27 -9.21
N ARG A 15 -7.69 6.96 -10.08
CA ARG A 15 -9.08 7.44 -9.91
C ARG A 15 -9.81 6.72 -8.80
N ASP A 16 -9.64 5.39 -8.68
CA ASP A 16 -10.22 4.60 -7.60
C ASP A 16 -9.67 5.07 -6.25
N MET A 17 -8.36 5.30 -6.19
CA MET A 17 -7.67 5.83 -5.01
C MET A 17 -8.15 7.24 -4.66
N ALA A 18 -8.27 8.14 -5.64
CA ALA A 18 -8.80 9.49 -5.44
C ALA A 18 -10.22 9.45 -4.89
N ARG A 19 -11.06 8.56 -5.43
CA ARG A 19 -12.43 8.36 -4.94
C ARG A 19 -12.46 7.89 -3.49
N ALA A 20 -11.63 6.90 -3.11
CA ALA A 20 -11.55 6.41 -1.75
C ALA A 20 -11.11 7.49 -0.76
N LEU A 21 -10.09 8.28 -1.12
CA LEU A 21 -9.61 9.40 -0.32
C LEU A 21 -10.66 10.50 -0.14
N ARG A 22 -11.37 10.85 -1.22
CA ARG A 22 -12.47 11.83 -1.18
C ARG A 22 -13.61 11.37 -0.29
N LEU A 23 -14.03 10.10 -0.41
CA LEU A 23 -15.09 9.54 0.43
C LEU A 23 -14.73 9.57 1.92
N ALA A 24 -13.47 9.29 2.26
CA ALA A 24 -13.03 9.28 3.64
C ALA A 24 -12.81 10.67 4.23
N SER A 25 -12.24 11.62 3.47
CA SER A 25 -11.81 12.92 3.96
C SER A 25 -12.74 14.09 3.62
N GLY A 26 -13.68 13.90 2.69
CA GLY A 26 -14.51 14.97 2.13
C GLY A 26 -13.77 15.93 1.19
N HIS A 27 -12.50 15.67 0.87
CA HIS A 27 -11.66 16.55 0.05
C HIS A 27 -11.12 15.81 -1.17
N GLU A 28 -11.10 16.51 -2.33
CA GLU A 28 -10.45 15.99 -3.53
C GLU A 28 -8.93 15.95 -3.33
N PRO A 29 -8.26 14.82 -3.64
CA PRO A 29 -6.82 14.77 -3.63
C PRO A 29 -6.22 15.53 -4.81
N ALA A 30 -5.04 16.10 -4.63
CA ALA A 30 -4.26 16.65 -5.74
C ALA A 30 -3.66 15.50 -6.57
N MET A 31 -3.86 15.54 -7.89
CA MET A 31 -3.21 14.63 -8.82
C MET A 31 -1.84 15.19 -9.21
N VAL A 32 -0.77 14.48 -8.90
CA VAL A 32 0.61 14.94 -9.08
C VAL A 32 1.29 14.11 -10.17
N TRP A 33 1.67 14.75 -11.26
CA TRP A 33 2.32 14.08 -12.39
C TRP A 33 3.77 13.70 -12.05
N HIS A 34 4.22 12.55 -12.52
CA HIS A 34 5.54 12.00 -12.20
C HIS A 34 6.74 12.91 -12.52
N ALA A 35 6.58 13.84 -13.45
CA ALA A 35 7.63 14.79 -13.84
C ALA A 35 7.72 16.02 -12.92
N GLU A 36 6.76 16.20 -12.02
CA GLU A 36 6.83 17.26 -11.00
C GLU A 36 7.99 16.99 -10.04
N THR A 37 8.58 18.06 -9.53
CA THR A 37 9.72 18.00 -8.59
C THR A 37 9.33 18.37 -7.16
N THR A 38 8.07 18.76 -6.96
CA THR A 38 7.55 19.19 -5.65
C THR A 38 6.16 18.63 -5.39
N LEU A 39 5.83 18.47 -4.12
CA LEU A 39 4.49 18.13 -3.68
C LEU A 39 3.67 19.40 -3.41
N PRO A 40 2.33 19.37 -3.52
CA PRO A 40 1.46 20.47 -3.15
C PRO A 40 1.69 20.91 -1.70
N LYS A 41 1.66 22.23 -1.46
CA LYS A 41 1.89 22.78 -0.12
C LYS A 41 0.82 22.30 0.88
N GLY A 42 1.27 21.82 2.02
CA GLY A 42 0.40 21.33 3.09
C GLY A 42 -0.17 19.94 2.82
N THR A 43 0.50 19.12 1.99
CA THR A 43 0.17 17.70 1.84
C THR A 43 0.38 16.97 3.16
N ASP A 44 -0.63 16.22 3.60
CA ASP A 44 -0.60 15.38 4.80
C ASP A 44 -0.30 13.92 4.45
N LEU A 45 -0.75 13.48 3.28
CA LEU A 45 -0.62 12.10 2.79
C LEU A 45 -0.22 12.09 1.32
N VAL A 46 0.82 11.34 0.98
CA VAL A 46 1.17 10.99 -0.41
C VAL A 46 0.73 9.56 -0.70
N VAL A 47 0.07 9.33 -1.83
CA VAL A 47 -0.33 8.00 -2.27
C VAL A 47 0.30 7.66 -3.60
N VAL A 48 0.94 6.50 -3.65
CA VAL A 48 1.46 5.87 -4.86
C VAL A 48 0.49 4.74 -5.24
N PRO A 49 -0.41 4.97 -6.23
CA PRO A 49 -1.49 4.04 -6.52
C PRO A 49 -1.02 2.82 -7.32
N GLY A 50 -1.93 1.88 -7.53
CA GLY A 50 -1.73 0.69 -8.34
C GLY A 50 -1.77 0.96 -9.85
N GLY A 51 -1.26 0.00 -10.63
CA GLY A 51 -1.24 0.04 -12.08
C GLY A 51 -0.04 -0.70 -12.63
N PHE A 52 0.42 -0.26 -13.81
CA PHE A 52 1.54 -0.83 -14.56
C PHE A 52 2.47 0.31 -15.00
N SER A 53 3.09 0.98 -14.02
CA SER A 53 3.90 2.17 -14.29
C SER A 53 5.00 1.89 -15.34
N TYR A 54 5.01 2.71 -16.39
CA TYR A 54 5.87 2.54 -17.55
C TYR A 54 5.79 1.15 -18.22
N GLY A 55 4.62 0.45 -18.08
CA GLY A 55 4.40 -0.87 -18.66
C GLY A 55 5.16 -1.99 -17.99
N ASP A 56 5.63 -1.79 -16.74
CA ASP A 56 6.44 -2.72 -15.94
C ASP A 56 7.74 -3.19 -16.64
N TYR A 57 8.26 -2.38 -17.54
CA TYR A 57 9.54 -2.65 -18.21
C TYR A 57 10.69 -2.70 -17.19
N LEU A 58 11.65 -3.59 -17.40
CA LEU A 58 12.75 -4.00 -16.55
C LEU A 58 12.25 -4.82 -15.35
N ARG A 59 11.60 -4.16 -14.40
CA ARG A 59 10.99 -4.71 -13.19
C ARG A 59 9.91 -3.75 -12.74
N CYS A 60 8.79 -4.29 -12.23
CA CYS A 60 7.67 -3.47 -11.77
C CYS A 60 8.14 -2.38 -10.79
N GLY A 61 7.80 -1.14 -11.08
CA GLY A 61 8.17 0.01 -10.26
C GLY A 61 9.57 0.59 -10.47
N ALA A 62 10.51 -0.13 -11.11
CA ALA A 62 11.92 0.28 -11.19
C ALA A 62 12.14 1.63 -11.91
N ILE A 63 11.42 1.87 -13.01
CA ILE A 63 11.51 3.15 -13.74
C ILE A 63 10.82 4.25 -12.95
N ALA A 64 9.62 3.97 -12.41
CA ALA A 64 8.85 4.94 -11.63
C ALA A 64 9.60 5.41 -10.37
N ALA A 65 10.36 4.53 -9.72
CA ALA A 65 11.19 4.86 -8.56
C ALA A 65 12.28 5.91 -8.85
N ARG A 66 12.60 6.16 -10.13
CA ARG A 66 13.55 7.15 -10.60
C ARG A 66 12.89 8.43 -11.12
N ALA A 67 11.57 8.51 -11.13
CA ALA A 67 10.85 9.69 -11.59
C ALA A 67 11.15 10.91 -10.68
N PRO A 68 11.18 12.14 -11.24
CA PRO A 68 11.51 13.36 -10.49
C PRO A 68 10.70 13.54 -9.20
N VAL A 69 9.41 13.24 -9.21
CA VAL A 69 8.54 13.37 -8.04
C VAL A 69 8.99 12.49 -6.85
N MET A 70 9.69 11.40 -7.09
CA MET A 70 10.10 10.47 -6.03
C MET A 70 11.16 11.06 -5.10
N ASP A 71 11.94 12.05 -5.54
CA ASP A 71 12.85 12.78 -4.65
C ASP A 71 12.07 13.61 -3.63
N ALA A 72 10.99 14.27 -4.08
CA ALA A 72 10.09 14.99 -3.17
C ALA A 72 9.37 14.03 -2.20
N VAL A 73 8.98 12.83 -2.66
CA VAL A 73 8.37 11.79 -1.80
C VAL A 73 9.36 11.29 -0.75
N ARG A 74 10.63 11.04 -1.12
CA ARG A 74 11.68 10.65 -0.17
C ARG A 74 11.89 11.73 0.89
N ALA A 75 11.99 12.99 0.49
CA ALA A 75 12.14 14.11 1.40
C ALA A 75 10.92 14.24 2.34
N PHE A 76 9.71 14.11 1.82
CA PHE A 76 8.47 14.13 2.57
C PHE A 76 8.39 13.01 3.61
N ALA A 77 8.70 11.77 3.21
CA ALA A 77 8.75 10.61 4.11
C ALA A 77 9.84 10.78 5.20
N ALA A 78 11.02 11.31 4.84
CA ALA A 78 12.10 11.58 5.79
C ALA A 78 11.71 12.63 6.85
N GLN A 79 10.80 13.54 6.54
CA GLN A 79 10.24 14.52 7.48
C GLN A 79 9.08 13.98 8.33
N GLY A 80 8.70 12.71 8.14
CA GLY A 80 7.61 12.05 8.89
C GLY A 80 6.24 12.12 8.18
N GLY A 81 6.18 12.66 6.97
CA GLY A 81 4.96 12.67 6.16
C GLY A 81 4.47 11.24 5.84
N LEU A 82 3.14 11.05 5.82
CA LEU A 82 2.54 9.74 5.57
C LEU A 82 2.60 9.38 4.08
N VAL A 83 3.06 8.17 3.78
CA VAL A 83 3.11 7.64 2.41
C VAL A 83 2.42 6.28 2.36
N LEU A 84 1.50 6.11 1.40
CA LEU A 84 0.80 4.85 1.13
C LEU A 84 1.12 4.38 -0.30
N GLY A 85 1.67 3.18 -0.44
CA GLY A 85 1.86 2.51 -1.73
C GLY A 85 0.97 1.29 -1.85
N VAL A 86 0.15 1.23 -2.91
CA VAL A 86 -0.76 0.10 -3.16
C VAL A 86 -0.38 -0.60 -4.45
N CYS A 87 -0.25 -1.94 -4.41
CA CYS A 87 0.09 -2.79 -5.55
C CYS A 87 1.37 -2.30 -6.26
N ASN A 88 1.29 -1.74 -7.46
CA ASN A 88 2.45 -1.14 -8.14
C ASN A 88 3.10 -0.04 -7.30
N GLY A 89 2.32 0.69 -6.49
CA GLY A 89 2.85 1.65 -5.53
C GLY A 89 3.76 1.02 -4.48
N PHE A 90 3.44 -0.16 -3.97
CA PHE A 90 4.32 -0.90 -3.06
C PHE A 90 5.63 -1.31 -3.75
N GLN A 91 5.53 -1.82 -4.98
CA GLN A 91 6.71 -2.15 -5.80
C GLN A 91 7.61 -0.91 -5.99
N ILE A 92 7.03 0.25 -6.32
CA ILE A 92 7.75 1.51 -6.46
C ILE A 92 8.43 1.91 -5.14
N LEU A 93 7.76 1.77 -3.99
CA LEU A 93 8.35 2.13 -2.69
C LEU A 93 9.52 1.22 -2.30
N CYS A 94 9.49 -0.07 -2.63
CA CYS A 94 10.63 -0.98 -2.46
C CYS A 94 11.79 -0.58 -3.40
N GLU A 95 11.54 -0.35 -4.68
CA GLU A 95 12.53 0.07 -5.67
C GLU A 95 13.15 1.44 -5.35
N ALA A 96 12.37 2.32 -4.70
CA ALA A 96 12.83 3.63 -4.23
C ALA A 96 13.64 3.58 -2.93
N GLY A 97 13.76 2.41 -2.28
CA GLY A 97 14.43 2.23 -0.99
C GLY A 97 13.67 2.84 0.21
N LEU A 98 12.38 3.12 0.06
CA LEU A 98 11.51 3.60 1.14
C LEU A 98 10.96 2.46 2.00
N LEU A 99 10.92 1.25 1.44
CA LEU A 99 10.58 0.01 2.14
C LEU A 99 11.64 -1.06 1.81
N PRO A 100 11.93 -1.98 2.74
CA PRO A 100 12.86 -3.08 2.48
C PRO A 100 12.21 -4.18 1.65
N GLY A 101 13.03 -5.06 1.08
CA GLY A 101 12.59 -6.21 0.28
C GLY A 101 12.24 -5.86 -1.16
N VAL A 102 11.62 -6.80 -1.84
CA VAL A 102 11.27 -6.71 -3.27
C VAL A 102 9.99 -7.50 -3.56
N LEU A 103 9.24 -7.09 -4.58
CA LEU A 103 8.08 -7.85 -5.07
C LEU A 103 8.50 -8.65 -6.30
N MET A 104 8.42 -9.97 -6.20
CA MET A 104 8.78 -10.93 -7.24
C MET A 104 7.52 -11.46 -7.94
N ARG A 105 7.72 -12.19 -9.03
CA ARG A 105 6.61 -12.88 -9.69
C ARG A 105 5.90 -13.83 -8.73
N ASN A 106 4.56 -13.86 -8.82
CA ASN A 106 3.76 -14.80 -8.06
C ASN A 106 4.29 -16.23 -8.23
N ALA A 107 4.31 -17.02 -7.17
CA ALA A 107 4.91 -18.36 -7.15
C ALA A 107 4.42 -19.30 -8.26
N ARG A 108 3.18 -19.11 -8.75
CA ARG A 108 2.61 -19.89 -9.87
C ARG A 108 2.78 -19.23 -11.24
N LEU A 109 3.52 -18.13 -11.34
CA LEU A 109 3.78 -17.35 -12.56
C LEU A 109 2.51 -16.87 -13.28
N LYS A 110 1.41 -16.73 -12.55
CA LYS A 110 0.11 -16.28 -13.10
C LYS A 110 -0.28 -14.95 -12.52
N PHE A 111 -0.93 -14.13 -13.34
CA PHE A 111 -1.67 -12.97 -12.88
C PHE A 111 -2.88 -13.45 -12.06
N ILE A 112 -3.07 -12.88 -10.87
CA ILE A 112 -4.15 -13.26 -9.95
C ILE A 112 -5.03 -12.04 -9.76
N CYS A 113 -6.35 -12.19 -9.98
CA CYS A 113 -7.34 -11.14 -9.81
C CYS A 113 -8.59 -11.72 -9.15
N HIS A 114 -8.68 -11.58 -7.83
CA HIS A 114 -9.84 -11.95 -7.01
C HIS A 114 -9.71 -11.39 -5.60
N ASP A 115 -10.77 -11.51 -4.80
CA ASP A 115 -10.75 -11.14 -3.40
C ASP A 115 -9.88 -12.10 -2.57
N VAL A 116 -9.17 -11.53 -1.61
CA VAL A 116 -8.38 -12.26 -0.60
C VAL A 116 -8.77 -11.80 0.79
N HIS A 117 -8.48 -12.61 1.79
CA HIS A 117 -8.62 -12.23 3.19
C HIS A 117 -7.25 -11.80 3.74
N LEU A 118 -7.27 -10.73 4.50
CA LEU A 118 -6.09 -10.21 5.20
C LEU A 118 -6.37 -10.17 6.68
N ARG A 119 -5.42 -10.65 7.48
CA ARG A 119 -5.41 -10.42 8.91
C ARG A 119 -4.64 -9.13 9.21
N VAL A 120 -5.25 -8.26 10.00
CA VAL A 120 -4.63 -7.05 10.52
C VAL A 120 -3.79 -7.43 11.74
N GLU A 121 -2.46 -7.29 11.67
CA GLU A 121 -1.56 -7.77 12.74
C GLU A 121 -1.56 -6.86 13.97
N ARG A 122 -1.75 -5.55 13.78
CA ARG A 122 -1.82 -4.56 14.86
C ARG A 122 -2.72 -3.38 14.47
N SER A 123 -3.24 -2.63 15.45
CA SER A 123 -4.22 -1.53 15.22
C SER A 123 -3.76 -0.16 15.70
N ASP A 124 -2.50 -0.01 16.11
CA ASP A 124 -1.95 1.20 16.72
C ASP A 124 -1.13 2.08 15.76
N THR A 125 -1.20 1.79 14.46
CA THR A 125 -0.51 2.58 13.43
C THR A 125 -1.49 3.52 12.70
N PRO A 126 -0.99 4.57 12.00
CA PRO A 126 -1.83 5.43 11.16
C PRO A 126 -2.67 4.65 10.14
N PHE A 127 -2.11 3.55 9.62
CA PHE A 127 -2.67 2.75 8.53
C PHE A 127 -3.62 1.63 8.98
N THR A 128 -3.64 1.31 10.27
CA THR A 128 -4.44 0.20 10.80
C THR A 128 -5.41 0.61 11.90
N ARG A 129 -5.37 1.86 12.34
CA ARG A 129 -6.19 2.41 13.42
C ARG A 129 -7.71 2.27 13.22
N GLY A 130 -8.17 2.18 11.98
CA GLY A 130 -9.57 1.96 11.64
C GLY A 130 -10.01 0.50 11.75
N TYR A 131 -9.14 -0.40 12.21
CA TYR A 131 -9.39 -1.83 12.40
C TYR A 131 -9.05 -2.26 13.82
N ASN A 132 -9.47 -3.47 14.19
CA ASN A 132 -9.01 -4.15 15.41
C ASN A 132 -7.82 -5.07 15.07
N ALA A 133 -6.90 -5.26 16.01
CA ALA A 133 -5.85 -6.27 15.87
C ALA A 133 -6.48 -7.67 15.78
N GLY A 134 -6.01 -8.49 14.83
CA GLY A 134 -6.59 -9.79 14.53
C GLY A 134 -7.84 -9.74 13.63
N GLN A 135 -8.35 -8.57 13.29
CA GLN A 135 -9.50 -8.45 12.38
C GLN A 135 -9.15 -9.01 11.01
N VAL A 136 -10.06 -9.79 10.44
CA VAL A 136 -9.99 -10.26 9.06
C VAL A 136 -10.78 -9.31 8.18
N ILE A 137 -10.15 -8.83 7.12
CA ILE A 137 -10.76 -7.96 6.10
C ILE A 137 -10.68 -8.62 4.73
N ARG A 138 -11.67 -8.40 3.88
CA ARG A 138 -11.70 -8.87 2.50
C ARG A 138 -11.41 -7.72 1.56
N VAL A 139 -10.39 -7.87 0.71
CA VAL A 139 -9.97 -6.88 -0.28
C VAL A 139 -9.48 -7.57 -1.55
N PRO A 140 -9.63 -6.97 -2.76
CA PRO A 140 -9.17 -7.58 -3.98
C PRO A 140 -7.66 -7.45 -4.16
N ILE A 141 -7.10 -8.38 -4.92
CA ILE A 141 -5.77 -8.30 -5.54
C ILE A 141 -5.89 -8.35 -7.06
N ALA A 142 -4.94 -7.72 -7.76
CA ALA A 142 -4.84 -7.76 -9.22
C ALA A 142 -3.36 -7.57 -9.61
N HIS A 143 -2.56 -8.65 -9.57
CA HIS A 143 -1.12 -8.57 -9.83
C HIS A 143 -0.50 -9.86 -10.36
N GLY A 144 0.57 -9.72 -11.15
CA GLY A 144 1.45 -10.82 -11.58
C GLY A 144 2.72 -10.92 -10.74
N GLU A 145 3.09 -9.84 -10.05
CA GLU A 145 4.31 -9.68 -9.25
C GLU A 145 3.94 -9.13 -7.86
N GLY A 146 3.40 -9.99 -7.00
CA GLY A 146 3.00 -9.64 -5.63
C GLY A 146 3.67 -10.51 -4.57
N ASN A 147 4.58 -11.38 -4.95
CA ASN A 147 5.34 -12.24 -4.05
C ASN A 147 6.43 -11.41 -3.35
N TYR A 148 6.19 -11.02 -2.09
CA TYR A 148 7.15 -10.28 -1.28
C TYR A 148 8.30 -11.17 -0.84
N GLU A 149 9.53 -10.74 -1.10
CA GLU A 149 10.77 -11.42 -0.75
C GLU A 149 11.73 -10.46 -0.03
N ALA A 150 12.43 -10.98 0.97
CA ALA A 150 13.53 -10.30 1.66
C ALA A 150 14.49 -11.33 2.24
N ASP A 151 15.71 -10.91 2.60
CA ASP A 151 16.64 -11.77 3.31
C ASP A 151 16.17 -12.06 4.75
N GLU A 152 16.76 -13.10 5.36
CA GLU A 152 16.36 -13.54 6.71
C GLU A 152 16.52 -12.46 7.79
N GLU A 153 17.53 -11.60 7.68
CA GLU A 153 17.78 -10.53 8.65
C GLU A 153 16.68 -9.46 8.55
N THR A 154 16.33 -9.07 7.32
CA THR A 154 15.21 -8.17 7.05
C THR A 154 13.89 -8.75 7.55
N LEU A 155 13.61 -10.03 7.27
CA LEU A 155 12.39 -10.68 7.76
C LEU A 155 12.34 -10.73 9.29
N LYS A 156 13.43 -11.09 9.96
CA LYS A 156 13.52 -11.06 11.44
C LYS A 156 13.29 -9.66 12.00
N THR A 157 13.83 -8.64 11.34
CA THR A 157 13.65 -7.24 11.76
C THR A 157 12.18 -6.81 11.59
N LEU A 158 11.55 -7.10 10.44
CA LEU A 158 10.14 -6.80 10.21
C LEU A 158 9.22 -7.46 11.24
N GLU A 159 9.49 -8.72 11.58
CA GLU A 159 8.74 -9.46 12.59
C GLU A 159 9.00 -8.90 14.01
N GLY A 160 10.25 -8.76 14.38
CA GLY A 160 10.65 -8.35 15.74
C GLY A 160 10.21 -6.94 16.09
N GLU A 161 10.13 -6.04 15.10
CA GLU A 161 9.67 -4.66 15.27
C GLU A 161 8.16 -4.48 15.02
N GLY A 162 7.43 -5.57 14.68
CA GLY A 162 6.00 -5.53 14.39
C GLY A 162 5.68 -4.66 13.16
N ARG A 163 6.51 -4.71 12.14
CA ARG A 163 6.39 -3.90 10.92
C ARG A 163 5.58 -4.58 9.82
N VAL A 164 5.20 -5.83 9.99
CA VAL A 164 4.20 -6.51 9.15
C VAL A 164 2.83 -6.09 9.65
N LEU A 165 2.08 -5.34 8.83
CA LEU A 165 0.76 -4.84 9.22
C LEU A 165 -0.39 -5.71 8.70
N TYR A 166 -0.20 -6.38 7.56
CA TYR A 166 -1.21 -7.21 6.92
C TYR A 166 -0.59 -8.53 6.43
N ARG A 167 -1.29 -9.63 6.69
CA ARG A 167 -0.93 -10.96 6.15
C ARG A 167 -2.09 -11.56 5.38
N TYR A 168 -1.78 -12.28 4.30
CA TYR A 168 -2.74 -13.17 3.68
C TYR A 168 -3.16 -14.26 4.67
N CYS A 169 -4.48 -14.49 4.77
CA CYS A 169 -5.05 -15.48 5.69
C CYS A 169 -6.29 -16.14 5.09
N SER A 170 -6.79 -17.18 5.75
CA SER A 170 -8.11 -17.74 5.45
C SER A 170 -9.23 -16.79 5.91
N ALA A 171 -10.48 -17.10 5.56
CA ALA A 171 -11.65 -16.34 6.03
C ALA A 171 -11.81 -16.37 7.57
N GLU A 172 -11.27 -17.41 8.22
CA GLU A 172 -11.25 -17.59 9.69
C GLU A 172 -10.02 -16.93 10.34
N GLY A 173 -9.13 -16.31 9.57
CA GLY A 173 -7.94 -15.61 10.06
C GLY A 173 -6.69 -16.47 10.23
N SER A 174 -6.70 -17.73 9.77
CA SER A 174 -5.52 -18.59 9.81
C SER A 174 -4.51 -18.19 8.75
N VAL A 175 -3.27 -17.94 9.17
CA VAL A 175 -2.15 -17.67 8.28
C VAL A 175 -1.45 -19.00 7.96
N ASP A 176 -1.64 -19.50 6.76
CA ASP A 176 -1.12 -20.78 6.32
C ASP A 176 -0.68 -20.74 4.84
N ALA A 177 -0.04 -21.81 4.38
CA ALA A 177 0.44 -21.90 3.01
C ALA A 177 -0.68 -21.92 1.95
N HIS A 178 -1.90 -22.30 2.35
CA HIS A 178 -3.04 -22.38 1.42
C HIS A 178 -3.64 -21.00 1.12
N SER A 179 -3.68 -20.13 2.14
CA SER A 179 -4.13 -18.75 2.04
C SER A 179 -3.07 -17.81 1.45
N ASN A 180 -1.81 -18.26 1.40
CA ASN A 180 -0.70 -17.51 0.78
C ASN A 180 -0.68 -17.70 -0.74
N ILE A 181 -1.54 -16.95 -1.42
CA ILE A 181 -1.88 -17.19 -2.82
C ILE A 181 -0.75 -16.86 -3.81
N ASN A 182 0.14 -15.93 -3.45
CA ASN A 182 1.20 -15.44 -4.33
C ASN A 182 2.61 -15.91 -3.95
N GLY A 183 2.75 -16.60 -2.81
CA GLY A 183 4.02 -17.14 -2.32
C GLY A 183 4.83 -16.19 -1.45
N ALA A 184 4.27 -15.05 -1.05
CA ALA A 184 4.96 -14.04 -0.26
C ALA A 184 5.57 -14.61 1.03
N ALA A 185 6.83 -14.24 1.34
CA ALA A 185 7.51 -14.63 2.56
C ALA A 185 6.61 -14.33 3.78
N HIS A 186 6.46 -15.30 4.69
CA HIS A 186 5.63 -15.20 5.89
C HIS A 186 4.17 -14.74 5.64
N SER A 187 3.64 -14.99 4.44
CA SER A 187 2.31 -14.51 4.00
C SER A 187 2.16 -12.98 4.05
N ILE A 188 3.25 -12.23 3.95
CA ILE A 188 3.25 -10.77 4.03
C ILE A 188 2.44 -10.18 2.87
N ALA A 189 1.40 -9.40 3.22
CA ALA A 189 0.58 -8.64 2.28
C ALA A 189 0.86 -7.15 2.33
N GLY A 190 1.41 -6.66 3.46
CA GLY A 190 1.78 -5.25 3.63
C GLY A 190 2.69 -5.01 4.82
N ILE A 191 3.65 -4.10 4.61
CA ILE A 191 4.68 -3.74 5.60
C ILE A 191 4.78 -2.23 5.76
N VAL A 192 5.29 -1.81 6.92
CA VAL A 192 5.60 -0.41 7.20
C VAL A 192 7.11 -0.22 7.40
N ASN A 193 7.63 0.98 7.08
CA ASN A 193 9.02 1.33 7.35
C ASN A 193 9.31 1.46 8.84
N ALA A 194 10.59 1.57 9.24
CA ALA A 194 11.01 1.65 10.64
C ALA A 194 10.39 2.84 11.41
N ARG A 195 10.06 3.95 10.73
CA ARG A 195 9.41 5.12 11.34
C ARG A 195 7.89 5.01 11.45
N GLY A 196 7.27 3.99 10.84
CA GLY A 196 5.82 3.78 10.87
C GLY A 196 5.01 4.71 9.97
N ASN A 197 5.65 5.49 9.10
CA ASN A 197 4.99 6.50 8.27
C ASN A 197 4.92 6.18 6.76
N VAL A 198 5.50 5.08 6.32
CA VAL A 198 5.43 4.60 4.93
C VAL A 198 4.87 3.19 4.92
N LEU A 199 3.67 2.98 4.37
CA LEU A 199 3.06 1.67 4.16
C LEU A 199 3.12 1.28 2.70
N GLY A 200 3.50 0.04 2.42
CA GLY A 200 3.29 -0.64 1.15
C GLY A 200 2.43 -1.89 1.34
N MET A 201 1.44 -2.09 0.48
CA MET A 201 0.60 -3.30 0.47
C MET A 201 0.20 -3.69 -0.94
N MET A 202 0.12 -5.01 -1.21
CA MET A 202 -0.27 -5.50 -2.54
C MET A 202 -1.78 -5.47 -2.81
N PRO A 203 -2.65 -5.80 -1.84
CA PRO A 203 -4.10 -5.72 -2.04
C PRO A 203 -4.61 -4.28 -2.16
N HIS A 204 -5.80 -4.14 -2.79
CA HIS A 204 -6.44 -2.88 -3.17
C HIS A 204 -7.60 -2.49 -2.25
N PRO A 205 -7.36 -1.84 -1.09
CA PRO A 205 -8.45 -1.42 -0.20
C PRO A 205 -9.37 -0.37 -0.85
N GLU A 206 -8.87 0.43 -1.79
CA GLU A 206 -9.63 1.45 -2.50
C GLU A 206 -10.77 0.87 -3.37
N ASN A 207 -10.70 -0.41 -3.71
CA ASN A 207 -11.74 -1.09 -4.46
C ASN A 207 -12.81 -1.78 -3.58
N HIS A 208 -12.72 -1.65 -2.24
CA HIS A 208 -13.74 -2.10 -1.28
C HIS A 208 -14.09 -0.99 -0.28
N VAL A 209 -14.57 0.15 -0.80
CA VAL A 209 -14.95 1.33 0.00
C VAL A 209 -16.42 1.73 -0.14
N GLU A 210 -17.18 1.11 -1.05
CA GLU A 210 -18.59 1.41 -1.31
C GLU A 210 -19.41 0.14 -1.39
N ASP A 211 -20.68 0.21 -0.93
CA ASP A 211 -21.57 -0.95 -0.87
C ASP A 211 -21.81 -1.59 -2.25
N ILE A 212 -21.79 -0.78 -3.32
CA ILE A 212 -21.92 -1.27 -4.69
C ILE A 212 -20.77 -2.19 -5.12
N MET A 213 -19.63 -2.12 -4.43
CA MET A 213 -18.47 -2.99 -4.67
C MET A 213 -18.63 -4.36 -3.98
N GLY A 214 -19.75 -4.59 -3.27
CA GLY A 214 -20.05 -5.84 -2.56
C GLY A 214 -19.29 -6.07 -1.27
N CYS A 215 -18.42 -5.14 -0.86
CA CYS A 215 -17.66 -5.14 0.38
C CYS A 215 -17.18 -3.72 0.70
N THR A 216 -17.01 -3.42 2.00
CA THR A 216 -16.55 -2.11 2.46
C THR A 216 -15.37 -2.19 3.41
N ASP A 217 -14.73 -3.34 3.48
CA ASP A 217 -13.64 -3.60 4.44
C ASP A 217 -12.43 -2.70 4.23
N GLY A 218 -12.23 -2.17 3.02
CA GLY A 218 -11.18 -1.19 2.72
C GLY A 218 -11.36 0.18 3.40
N ARG A 219 -12.59 0.53 3.83
CA ARG A 219 -12.89 1.82 4.49
C ARG A 219 -12.04 2.07 5.73
N GLY A 220 -11.73 1.01 6.49
CA GLY A 220 -10.98 1.13 7.75
C GLY A 220 -9.61 1.75 7.57
N LEU A 221 -8.89 1.46 6.48
CA LEU A 221 -7.58 2.05 6.20
C LEU A 221 -7.69 3.58 6.03
N PHE A 222 -8.61 4.04 5.20
CA PHE A 222 -8.79 5.47 4.90
C PHE A 222 -9.35 6.24 6.09
N ALA A 223 -10.32 5.65 6.81
CA ALA A 223 -10.86 6.25 8.04
C ALA A 223 -9.79 6.36 9.13
N GLY A 224 -8.93 5.35 9.25
CA GLY A 224 -7.79 5.36 10.16
C GLY A 224 -6.80 6.48 9.88
N LEU A 225 -6.47 6.72 8.61
CA LEU A 225 -5.61 7.81 8.17
C LEU A 225 -6.22 9.19 8.53
N VAL A 226 -7.50 9.40 8.25
CA VAL A 226 -8.20 10.65 8.59
C VAL A 226 -8.17 10.88 10.10
N ALA A 227 -8.58 9.88 10.89
CA ALA A 227 -8.61 9.96 12.35
C ALA A 227 -7.22 10.17 12.98
N HIS A 228 -6.15 9.67 12.34
CA HIS A 228 -4.77 9.93 12.78
C HIS A 228 -4.39 11.39 12.61
N LEU A 229 -4.64 11.96 11.44
CA LEU A 229 -4.26 13.34 11.11
C LEU A 229 -5.09 14.39 11.86
N GLU A 230 -6.38 14.10 12.14
CA GLU A 230 -7.23 15.00 12.95
C GLU A 230 -6.78 15.08 14.41
N ARG A 231 -6.10 14.06 14.94
CA ARG A 231 -5.54 14.09 16.31
C ARG A 231 -4.19 14.79 16.39
N ALA A 232 -3.48 14.90 15.26
CA ALA A 232 -2.18 15.55 15.17
C ALA A 232 -2.25 17.05 14.86
N ALA A 233 -3.43 17.54 14.46
CA ALA A 233 -3.72 18.94 14.17
C ALA A 233 -4.19 19.69 15.41
#